data_e1f488fbb7bbca8fc889d580e6354d86
#
_entry.id   e1f488fbb7bbca8fc889d580e6354d86
#
_cell.length_a   1.000
_cell.length_b   1.000
_cell.length_c   1.000
_cell.angle_alpha   90.00
_cell.angle_beta   90.00
_cell.angle_gamma   90.00
#
_symmetry.space_group_name_H-M   'P 1'
#
loop_
_entity.id
_entity.type
_entity.pdbx_description
1 polymer ?
#
loop_
_entity_poly.entity_id
_entity_poly.type
_entity_poly.pdbx_seq_one_letter_code
_entity_poly.pdbx_strand_id
1 'polypeptide(L)'
;MANPGAAWHAGRMRIHLQNPIDDPLFHFSQAMWDAAAARAADAGHDVTVGTTQSDFAAAMPEAEALVCDAGVVKACFPCEAPRLKLLFVTNDGLDRLAPYDWLPRGTVLMNNRGTHAAKSGEFGIMSVLMLANRVPEMVTHQRAGRWHKLWGAVLTGRAITIIGLGTLGGAIAAHAARFGMRVTGVRANPAPHPDCARVVGTGQLDGVLSGTEFLVLACPLTAATRNLIDRRRLELLPPDAGIVNIGRGELLDQDALCDRLDGGQLSGAVLDVFDPEPIPDGHRIWSTPNLIVSPHTAADDPATYNPRSLDIFLENLRAWREGRPLPNRFDTARGY
;
A
#
# COMPACT_ATOMS: atom_id res chain seq x y z
N MET A 1 19.44 0.68 -20.30
CA MET A 1 19.69 0.48 -21.75
C MET A 1 18.34 0.55 -22.45
N ALA A 2 18.17 1.47 -23.39
CA ALA A 2 16.95 1.60 -24.17
C ALA A 2 16.80 0.39 -25.08
N ASN A 3 15.58 -0.17 -25.17
CA ASN A 3 15.23 -1.29 -26.02
C ASN A 3 15.19 -0.79 -27.50
N PRO A 4 16.08 -1.20 -28.40
CA PRO A 4 16.07 -0.76 -29.77
C PRO A 4 15.13 -1.66 -30.57
N GLY A 5 13.84 -1.31 -30.70
CA GLY A 5 12.93 -2.07 -31.57
C GLY A 5 11.43 -1.83 -31.42
N ALA A 6 11.00 -0.87 -30.63
CA ALA A 6 9.58 -0.56 -30.56
C ALA A 6 9.25 0.54 -31.57
N ALA A 7 8.66 0.17 -32.70
CA ALA A 7 7.91 1.11 -33.51
C ALA A 7 6.79 1.69 -32.66
N TRP A 8 6.81 3.00 -32.45
CA TRP A 8 5.89 3.77 -31.62
C TRP A 8 4.46 3.57 -32.13
N HIS A 9 3.61 2.93 -31.33
CA HIS A 9 2.24 2.65 -31.71
C HIS A 9 1.35 3.87 -31.45
N ALA A 10 1.26 4.78 -32.40
CA ALA A 10 0.29 5.89 -32.44
C ALA A 10 -1.17 5.40 -32.71
N GLY A 11 -1.44 4.10 -32.55
CA GLY A 11 -2.68 3.45 -32.92
C GLY A 11 -3.63 3.15 -31.75
N ARG A 12 -4.87 2.85 -32.11
CA ARG A 12 -5.90 2.29 -31.26
C ARG A 12 -5.43 0.95 -30.66
N MET A 13 -5.55 0.78 -29.34
CA MET A 13 -5.23 -0.47 -28.63
C MET A 13 -6.51 -1.21 -28.22
N ARG A 14 -6.42 -2.52 -28.13
CA ARG A 14 -7.45 -3.37 -27.53
C ARG A 14 -7.15 -3.54 -26.05
N ILE A 15 -7.99 -2.97 -25.20
CA ILE A 15 -7.85 -2.94 -23.76
C ILE A 15 -8.98 -3.75 -23.13
N HIS A 16 -8.64 -4.66 -22.25
CA HIS A 16 -9.62 -5.40 -21.45
C HIS A 16 -9.57 -4.98 -20.01
N LEU A 17 -10.73 -4.60 -19.44
CA LEU A 17 -10.92 -4.35 -18.02
C LEU A 17 -11.61 -5.57 -17.44
N GLN A 18 -10.88 -6.37 -16.64
CA GLN A 18 -11.44 -7.55 -15.99
C GLN A 18 -11.74 -7.27 -14.54
N ASN A 19 -13.00 -7.33 -14.18
CA ASN A 19 -13.48 -7.17 -12.82
C ASN A 19 -13.26 -8.43 -11.97
N PRO A 20 -13.02 -8.30 -10.66
CA PRO A 20 -13.08 -9.44 -9.74
C PRO A 20 -14.50 -10.00 -9.68
N ILE A 21 -14.61 -11.33 -9.51
CA ILE A 21 -15.92 -12.00 -9.48
C ILE A 21 -16.65 -11.69 -8.15
N ASP A 22 -15.90 -11.65 -7.06
CA ASP A 22 -16.44 -11.67 -5.69
C ASP A 22 -16.49 -10.29 -5.01
N ASP A 23 -16.03 -9.22 -5.70
CA ASP A 23 -16.00 -7.87 -5.13
C ASP A 23 -16.58 -6.80 -6.08
N PRO A 24 -17.93 -6.69 -6.13
CA PRO A 24 -18.58 -5.72 -7.02
C PRO A 24 -18.33 -4.25 -6.68
N LEU A 25 -17.83 -3.96 -5.48
CA LEU A 25 -17.52 -2.60 -5.05
C LEU A 25 -16.41 -1.95 -5.90
N PHE A 26 -15.49 -2.77 -6.40
CA PHE A 26 -14.35 -2.35 -7.23
C PHE A 26 -14.52 -2.68 -8.71
N HIS A 27 -15.76 -2.86 -9.20
CA HIS A 27 -16.02 -3.10 -10.61
C HIS A 27 -15.81 -1.85 -11.45
N PHE A 28 -15.05 -2.01 -12.52
CA PHE A 28 -14.99 -1.04 -13.62
C PHE A 28 -16.26 -1.12 -14.46
N SER A 29 -16.66 0.01 -15.02
CA SER A 29 -17.71 0.09 -16.01
C SER A 29 -17.24 0.84 -17.27
N GLN A 30 -17.93 0.65 -18.39
CA GLN A 30 -17.67 1.41 -19.62
C GLN A 30 -17.75 2.93 -19.36
N ALA A 31 -18.74 3.36 -18.58
CA ALA A 31 -18.90 4.79 -18.23
C ALA A 31 -17.70 5.37 -17.44
N MET A 32 -17.11 4.57 -16.54
CA MET A 32 -15.89 4.98 -15.81
C MET A 32 -14.70 5.11 -16.76
N TRP A 33 -14.56 4.18 -17.71
CA TRP A 33 -13.53 4.27 -18.74
C TRP A 33 -13.72 5.52 -19.59
N ASP A 34 -14.92 5.74 -20.12
CA ASP A 34 -15.22 6.88 -21.00
C ASP A 34 -14.92 8.22 -20.31
N ALA A 35 -15.27 8.32 -19.02
CA ALA A 35 -14.97 9.50 -18.21
C ALA A 35 -13.45 9.69 -18.00
N ALA A 36 -12.71 8.62 -17.74
CA ALA A 36 -11.25 8.69 -17.58
C ALA A 36 -10.55 9.03 -18.89
N ALA A 37 -10.95 8.39 -20.00
CA ALA A 37 -10.43 8.63 -21.33
C ALA A 37 -10.68 10.08 -21.79
N ALA A 38 -11.85 10.64 -21.47
CA ALA A 38 -12.18 12.05 -21.74
C ALA A 38 -11.25 13.00 -20.95
N ARG A 39 -11.00 12.74 -19.65
CA ARG A 39 -10.06 13.53 -18.85
C ARG A 39 -8.64 13.46 -19.38
N ALA A 40 -8.22 12.28 -19.83
CA ALA A 40 -6.89 12.05 -20.38
C ALA A 40 -6.73 12.54 -21.85
N ALA A 41 -7.81 12.95 -22.51
CA ALA A 41 -7.86 13.23 -23.95
C ALA A 41 -7.33 12.05 -24.81
N ASP A 42 -7.66 10.81 -24.43
CA ASP A 42 -7.19 9.56 -25.03
C ASP A 42 -8.36 8.56 -25.24
N ALA A 43 -9.34 8.95 -26.05
CA ALA A 43 -10.60 8.22 -26.25
C ALA A 43 -10.57 7.19 -27.39
N GLY A 44 -9.44 6.98 -28.06
CA GLY A 44 -9.38 6.22 -29.33
C GLY A 44 -9.18 4.71 -29.19
N HIS A 45 -9.41 4.08 -28.04
CA HIS A 45 -9.14 2.67 -27.80
C HIS A 45 -10.38 1.77 -27.96
N ASP A 46 -10.15 0.48 -28.24
CA ASP A 46 -11.15 -0.59 -28.20
C ASP A 46 -11.19 -1.16 -26.79
N VAL A 47 -12.26 -0.89 -26.04
CA VAL A 47 -12.35 -1.30 -24.65
C VAL A 47 -13.46 -2.31 -24.44
N THR A 48 -13.14 -3.38 -23.74
CA THR A 48 -14.11 -4.39 -23.29
C THR A 48 -14.06 -4.49 -21.77
N VAL A 49 -15.21 -4.72 -21.15
CA VAL A 49 -15.34 -4.92 -19.70
C VAL A 49 -15.92 -6.30 -19.46
N GLY A 50 -15.24 -7.11 -18.66
CA GLY A 50 -15.67 -8.45 -18.29
C GLY A 50 -15.73 -8.63 -16.78
N THR A 51 -16.51 -9.61 -16.33
CA THR A 51 -16.64 -9.96 -14.91
C THR A 51 -16.48 -11.45 -14.69
N THR A 52 -16.70 -12.26 -15.71
CA THR A 52 -16.61 -13.72 -15.60
C THR A 52 -15.29 -14.24 -16.18
N GLN A 53 -14.91 -15.47 -15.82
CA GLN A 53 -13.78 -16.16 -16.47
C GLN A 53 -14.01 -16.38 -17.97
N SER A 54 -15.26 -16.52 -18.39
CA SER A 54 -15.62 -16.62 -19.82
C SER A 54 -15.31 -15.32 -20.56
N ASP A 55 -15.62 -14.16 -19.96
CA ASP A 55 -15.30 -12.84 -20.54
C ASP A 55 -13.78 -12.69 -20.69
N PHE A 56 -13.04 -13.05 -19.64
CA PHE A 56 -11.58 -13.05 -19.66
C PHE A 56 -11.03 -13.93 -20.78
N ALA A 57 -11.47 -15.20 -20.85
CA ALA A 57 -11.00 -16.14 -21.86
C ALA A 57 -11.32 -15.68 -23.30
N ALA A 58 -12.46 -15.03 -23.50
CA ALA A 58 -12.85 -14.48 -24.80
C ALA A 58 -12.02 -13.25 -25.22
N ALA A 59 -11.58 -12.43 -24.26
CA ALA A 59 -10.86 -11.20 -24.53
C ALA A 59 -9.35 -11.41 -24.74
N MET A 60 -8.72 -12.32 -24.00
CA MET A 60 -7.25 -12.45 -23.90
C MET A 60 -6.53 -12.75 -25.22
N PRO A 61 -7.08 -13.52 -26.17
CA PRO A 61 -6.41 -13.75 -27.47
C PRO A 61 -6.11 -12.46 -28.24
N GLU A 62 -6.92 -11.41 -28.05
CA GLU A 62 -6.82 -10.16 -28.80
C GLU A 62 -6.39 -8.96 -27.95
N ALA A 63 -6.42 -9.07 -26.62
CA ALA A 63 -6.07 -7.98 -25.71
C ALA A 63 -4.58 -7.60 -25.82
N GLU A 64 -4.31 -6.31 -26.00
CA GLU A 64 -2.95 -5.73 -25.98
C GLU A 64 -2.62 -5.13 -24.61
N ALA A 65 -3.64 -4.73 -23.85
CA ALA A 65 -3.51 -4.32 -22.46
C ALA A 65 -4.62 -4.93 -21.61
N LEU A 66 -4.27 -5.33 -20.38
CA LEU A 66 -5.19 -5.83 -19.38
C LEU A 66 -5.10 -4.97 -18.12
N VAL A 67 -6.27 -4.59 -17.61
CA VAL A 67 -6.43 -3.96 -16.28
C VAL A 67 -7.25 -4.92 -15.43
N CYS A 68 -6.70 -5.37 -14.32
CA CYS A 68 -7.37 -6.30 -13.40
C CYS A 68 -6.78 -6.22 -12.00
N ASP A 69 -7.41 -6.84 -11.03
CA ASP A 69 -6.86 -6.99 -9.68
C ASP A 69 -5.97 -8.25 -9.54
N ALA A 70 -5.30 -8.36 -8.40
CA ALA A 70 -4.44 -9.52 -8.08
C ALA A 70 -5.23 -10.83 -7.94
N GLY A 71 -6.52 -10.79 -7.59
CA GLY A 71 -7.39 -11.95 -7.50
C GLY A 71 -7.63 -12.55 -8.88
N VAL A 72 -7.91 -11.71 -9.88
CA VAL A 72 -8.03 -12.14 -11.30
C VAL A 72 -6.71 -12.74 -11.79
N VAL A 73 -5.57 -12.11 -11.46
CA VAL A 73 -4.26 -12.70 -11.83
C VAL A 73 -4.11 -14.11 -11.26
N LYS A 74 -4.39 -14.31 -9.98
CA LYS A 74 -4.29 -15.64 -9.33
C LYS A 74 -5.26 -16.67 -9.92
N ALA A 75 -6.45 -16.24 -10.32
CA ALA A 75 -7.48 -17.12 -10.84
C ALA A 75 -7.30 -17.50 -12.33
N CYS A 76 -6.70 -16.59 -13.12
CA CYS A 76 -6.71 -16.69 -14.58
C CYS A 76 -5.33 -16.89 -15.21
N PHE A 77 -4.24 -16.65 -14.49
CA PHE A 77 -2.88 -16.87 -15.01
C PHE A 77 -2.24 -18.13 -14.43
N PRO A 78 -1.35 -18.80 -15.18
CA PRO A 78 -0.90 -18.47 -16.54
C PRO A 78 -1.99 -18.69 -17.60
N CYS A 79 -2.02 -17.86 -18.63
CA CYS A 79 -2.96 -17.95 -19.75
C CYS A 79 -2.27 -17.63 -21.08
N GLU A 80 -2.89 -18.06 -22.18
CA GLU A 80 -2.47 -17.63 -23.52
C GLU A 80 -2.92 -16.21 -23.79
N ALA A 81 -1.97 -15.31 -23.92
CA ALA A 81 -2.20 -13.89 -24.21
C ALA A 81 -1.15 -13.39 -25.23
N PRO A 82 -1.22 -13.86 -26.50
CA PRO A 82 -0.15 -13.69 -27.47
C PRO A 82 0.10 -12.23 -27.88
N ARG A 83 -0.88 -11.34 -27.65
CA ARG A 83 -0.80 -9.92 -27.98
C ARG A 83 -0.57 -9.01 -26.78
N LEU A 84 -0.58 -9.55 -25.54
CA LEU A 84 -0.51 -8.75 -24.33
C LEU A 84 0.85 -8.07 -24.19
N LYS A 85 0.83 -6.75 -24.14
CA LYS A 85 2.00 -5.88 -23.99
C LYS A 85 2.08 -5.25 -22.60
N LEU A 86 0.90 -4.90 -22.06
CA LEU A 86 0.76 -4.19 -20.79
C LEU A 86 -0.19 -4.93 -19.85
N LEU A 87 0.24 -5.21 -18.64
CA LEU A 87 -0.61 -5.72 -17.57
C LEU A 87 -0.56 -4.71 -16.41
N PHE A 88 -1.69 -4.07 -16.14
CA PHE A 88 -1.86 -3.17 -15.01
C PHE A 88 -2.69 -3.86 -13.92
N VAL A 89 -2.01 -4.17 -12.81
CA VAL A 89 -2.67 -4.77 -11.65
C VAL A 89 -3.07 -3.64 -10.70
N THR A 90 -4.36 -3.58 -10.37
CA THR A 90 -4.92 -2.48 -9.58
C THR A 90 -4.53 -2.49 -8.10
N ASN A 91 -3.70 -3.41 -7.68
CA ASN A 91 -3.09 -3.44 -6.35
C ASN A 91 -1.76 -2.65 -6.35
N ASP A 92 -1.42 -2.01 -5.25
CA ASP A 92 -0.12 -1.32 -5.08
C ASP A 92 1.00 -2.34 -4.81
N GLY A 93 0.83 -3.22 -3.82
CA GLY A 93 1.77 -4.31 -3.54
C GLY A 93 1.43 -5.57 -4.31
N LEU A 94 2.40 -6.09 -5.07
CA LEU A 94 2.26 -7.33 -5.85
C LEU A 94 3.08 -8.49 -5.28
N ASP A 95 3.62 -8.35 -4.08
CA ASP A 95 4.45 -9.33 -3.38
C ASP A 95 3.81 -10.73 -3.29
N ARG A 96 2.47 -10.78 -3.12
CA ARG A 96 1.69 -12.03 -3.07
C ARG A 96 1.47 -12.72 -4.43
N LEU A 97 1.95 -12.12 -5.52
CA LEU A 97 1.94 -12.71 -6.88
C LEU A 97 3.27 -13.36 -7.25
N ALA A 98 4.27 -13.26 -6.40
CA ALA A 98 5.56 -13.93 -6.61
C ALA A 98 5.43 -15.47 -6.46
N PRO A 99 6.23 -16.24 -7.25
CA PRO A 99 7.14 -15.81 -8.30
C PRO A 99 6.37 -15.37 -9.54
N TYR A 100 6.98 -14.48 -10.36
CA TYR A 100 6.30 -13.85 -11.51
C TYR A 100 6.49 -14.61 -12.82
N ASP A 101 6.69 -15.91 -12.76
CA ASP A 101 6.85 -16.84 -13.90
C ASP A 101 5.57 -17.06 -14.70
N TRP A 102 4.43 -16.72 -14.10
CA TRP A 102 3.11 -16.69 -14.76
C TRP A 102 2.95 -15.55 -15.77
N LEU A 103 3.80 -14.51 -15.73
CA LEU A 103 3.70 -13.34 -16.59
C LEU A 103 4.11 -13.69 -18.04
N PRO A 104 3.26 -13.42 -19.06
CA PRO A 104 3.61 -13.69 -20.45
C PRO A 104 4.89 -12.94 -20.86
N ARG A 105 5.73 -13.60 -21.66
CA ARG A 105 7.01 -13.04 -22.13
C ARG A 105 6.79 -11.75 -22.91
N GLY A 106 7.54 -10.72 -22.55
CA GLY A 106 7.46 -9.41 -23.21
C GLY A 106 6.38 -8.48 -22.67
N THR A 107 5.52 -8.96 -21.76
CA THR A 107 4.52 -8.13 -21.09
C THR A 107 5.17 -7.29 -20.01
N VAL A 108 4.83 -6.00 -19.99
CA VAL A 108 5.25 -5.08 -18.92
C VAL A 108 4.23 -5.13 -17.80
N LEU A 109 4.66 -5.49 -16.61
CA LEU A 109 3.85 -5.47 -15.39
C LEU A 109 3.89 -4.07 -14.78
N MET A 110 2.71 -3.56 -14.42
CA MET A 110 2.53 -2.28 -13.74
C MET A 110 1.64 -2.48 -12.52
N ASN A 111 1.85 -1.68 -11.48
CA ASN A 111 1.02 -1.64 -10.28
C ASN A 111 0.25 -0.33 -10.15
N ASN A 112 -0.63 -0.25 -9.16
CA ASN A 112 -1.50 0.90 -8.92
C ASN A 112 -0.89 1.91 -7.92
N ARG A 113 0.42 2.00 -7.84
CA ARG A 113 1.11 2.94 -6.93
C ARG A 113 0.63 4.37 -7.17
N GLY A 114 0.16 5.02 -6.12
CA GLY A 114 -0.35 6.39 -6.16
C GLY A 114 -1.85 6.51 -5.90
N THR A 115 -2.63 5.46 -6.15
CA THR A 115 -4.07 5.45 -5.89
C THR A 115 -4.38 5.68 -4.42
N HIS A 116 -3.63 5.05 -3.54
CA HIS A 116 -3.88 5.03 -2.10
C HIS A 116 -3.30 6.23 -1.31
N ALA A 117 -2.58 7.16 -1.96
CA ALA A 117 -1.82 8.21 -1.27
C ALA A 117 -2.66 9.06 -0.30
N ALA A 118 -3.79 9.58 -0.76
CA ALA A 118 -4.62 10.48 0.04
C ALA A 118 -5.20 9.74 1.26
N LYS A 119 -5.85 8.61 1.03
CA LYS A 119 -6.51 7.83 2.09
C LYS A 119 -5.51 7.29 3.11
N SER A 120 -4.35 6.79 2.66
CA SER A 120 -3.28 6.33 3.56
C SER A 120 -2.71 7.46 4.41
N GLY A 121 -2.55 8.65 3.82
CA GLY A 121 -2.11 9.83 4.56
C GLY A 121 -3.06 10.20 5.69
N GLU A 122 -4.38 10.22 5.39
CA GLU A 122 -5.44 10.48 6.35
C GLU A 122 -5.51 9.39 7.43
N PHE A 123 -5.49 8.11 7.04
CA PHE A 123 -5.52 7.00 8.00
C PHE A 123 -4.29 7.00 8.90
N GLY A 124 -3.10 7.24 8.33
CA GLY A 124 -1.87 7.28 9.09
C GLY A 124 -1.85 8.40 10.14
N ILE A 125 -2.25 9.61 9.76
CA ILE A 125 -2.31 10.71 10.73
C ILE A 125 -3.44 10.53 11.74
N MET A 126 -4.60 9.98 11.34
CA MET A 126 -5.67 9.58 12.27
C MET A 126 -5.12 8.60 13.31
N SER A 127 -4.40 7.57 12.89
CA SER A 127 -3.79 6.57 13.77
C SER A 127 -2.81 7.20 14.78
N VAL A 128 -1.97 8.14 14.32
CA VAL A 128 -1.06 8.89 15.19
C VAL A 128 -1.82 9.77 16.19
N LEU A 129 -2.92 10.43 15.75
CA LEU A 129 -3.79 11.20 16.64
C LEU A 129 -4.49 10.31 17.67
N MET A 130 -4.94 9.11 17.28
CA MET A 130 -5.52 8.13 18.22
C MET A 130 -4.50 7.71 19.29
N LEU A 131 -3.26 7.43 18.89
CA LEU A 131 -2.19 7.07 19.82
C LEU A 131 -1.81 8.23 20.75
N ALA A 132 -1.66 9.44 20.20
CA ALA A 132 -1.35 10.63 20.98
C ALA A 132 -2.42 10.96 22.03
N ASN A 133 -3.68 10.63 21.74
CA ASN A 133 -4.81 10.82 22.65
C ASN A 133 -5.18 9.56 23.45
N ARG A 134 -4.34 8.50 23.39
CA ARG A 134 -4.52 7.23 24.12
C ARG A 134 -5.86 6.53 23.82
N VAL A 135 -6.40 6.72 22.60
CA VAL A 135 -7.68 6.13 22.20
C VAL A 135 -7.68 4.60 22.32
N PRO A 136 -6.62 3.86 21.90
CA PRO A 136 -6.60 2.40 22.07
C PRO A 136 -6.75 1.97 23.53
N GLU A 137 -6.12 2.69 24.48
CA GLU A 137 -6.24 2.43 25.92
C GLU A 137 -7.63 2.80 26.45
N MET A 138 -8.22 3.92 25.97
CA MET A 138 -9.61 4.26 26.30
C MET A 138 -10.57 3.16 25.86
N VAL A 139 -10.39 2.59 24.67
CA VAL A 139 -11.19 1.47 24.16
C VAL A 139 -11.02 0.24 25.03
N THR A 140 -9.81 -0.08 25.49
CA THR A 140 -9.54 -1.18 26.43
C THR A 140 -10.31 -0.99 27.74
N HIS A 141 -10.26 0.22 28.31
CA HIS A 141 -10.99 0.52 29.53
C HIS A 141 -12.51 0.51 29.33
N GLN A 142 -12.99 1.04 28.21
CA GLN A 142 -14.41 1.04 27.84
C GLN A 142 -14.95 -0.40 27.76
N ARG A 143 -14.23 -1.30 27.07
CA ARG A 143 -14.61 -2.72 26.95
C ARG A 143 -14.65 -3.42 28.31
N ALA A 144 -13.79 -2.99 29.23
CA ALA A 144 -13.78 -3.51 30.62
C ALA A 144 -14.77 -2.81 31.56
N GLY A 145 -15.62 -1.91 31.07
CA GLY A 145 -16.58 -1.15 31.87
C GLY A 145 -15.92 -0.23 32.91
N ARG A 146 -14.70 0.22 32.68
CA ARG A 146 -13.93 1.05 33.62
C ARG A 146 -13.89 2.52 33.20
N TRP A 147 -14.33 3.39 34.08
CA TRP A 147 -14.12 4.84 33.95
C TRP A 147 -12.68 5.18 34.37
N HIS A 148 -11.76 5.36 33.41
CA HIS A 148 -10.37 5.72 33.68
C HIS A 148 -10.01 7.00 32.91
N LYS A 149 -9.51 8.02 33.62
CA LYS A 149 -9.11 9.28 33.00
C LYS A 149 -7.72 9.13 32.40
N LEU A 150 -7.62 9.39 31.11
CA LEU A 150 -6.36 9.38 30.36
C LEU A 150 -6.15 10.76 29.73
N TRP A 151 -4.91 11.22 29.74
CA TRP A 151 -4.55 12.51 29.18
C TRP A 151 -3.76 12.32 27.90
N GLY A 152 -4.23 12.91 26.82
CA GLY A 152 -3.52 13.00 25.56
C GLY A 152 -2.53 14.15 25.53
N ALA A 153 -1.78 14.25 24.44
CA ALA A 153 -0.84 15.33 24.19
C ALA A 153 -0.95 15.82 22.74
N VAL A 154 -0.60 17.10 22.52
CA VAL A 154 -0.51 17.67 21.17
C VAL A 154 0.63 17.01 20.37
N LEU A 155 0.51 17.00 19.04
CA LEU A 155 1.52 16.42 18.16
C LEU A 155 2.71 17.34 17.89
N THR A 156 2.52 18.65 18.04
CA THR A 156 3.56 19.65 17.76
C THR A 156 4.84 19.37 18.55
N GLY A 157 5.96 19.27 17.84
CA GLY A 157 7.27 19.00 18.40
C GLY A 157 7.57 17.54 18.75
N ARG A 158 6.58 16.64 18.67
CA ARG A 158 6.77 15.20 18.93
C ARG A 158 7.47 14.49 17.76
N ALA A 159 8.18 13.42 18.08
CA ALA A 159 8.99 12.69 17.12
C ALA A 159 8.20 11.54 16.47
N ILE A 160 8.17 11.53 15.14
CA ILE A 160 7.62 10.43 14.33
C ILE A 160 8.71 9.86 13.43
N THR A 161 8.84 8.53 13.42
CA THR A 161 9.69 7.83 12.44
C THR A 161 8.82 7.05 11.47
N ILE A 162 9.01 7.29 10.18
CA ILE A 162 8.25 6.65 9.09
C ILE A 162 9.20 5.78 8.29
N ILE A 163 8.98 4.46 8.33
CA ILE A 163 9.75 3.48 7.57
C ILE A 163 9.07 3.25 6.22
N GLY A 164 9.73 3.67 5.15
CA GLY A 164 9.19 3.73 3.81
C GLY A 164 8.63 5.11 3.48
N LEU A 165 9.33 5.87 2.63
CA LEU A 165 8.92 7.19 2.12
C LEU A 165 8.47 7.09 0.65
N GLY A 166 7.73 6.03 0.34
CA GLY A 166 7.00 5.90 -0.92
C GLY A 166 5.71 6.73 -0.90
N THR A 167 4.75 6.36 -1.71
CA THR A 167 3.46 7.05 -1.83
C THR A 167 2.72 7.16 -0.49
N LEU A 168 2.61 6.04 0.25
CA LEU A 168 1.89 6.00 1.52
C LEU A 168 2.64 6.79 2.61
N GLY A 169 3.87 6.41 2.88
CA GLY A 169 4.65 7.04 3.94
C GLY A 169 4.98 8.51 3.66
N GLY A 170 5.15 8.90 2.39
CA GLY A 170 5.32 10.31 2.00
C GLY A 170 4.05 11.14 2.30
N ALA A 171 2.87 10.60 2.03
CA ALA A 171 1.60 11.27 2.36
C ALA A 171 1.43 11.43 3.88
N ILE A 172 1.80 10.42 4.68
CA ILE A 172 1.78 10.52 6.14
C ILE A 172 2.80 11.55 6.62
N ALA A 173 4.01 11.58 6.04
CA ALA A 173 5.03 12.57 6.36
C ALA A 173 4.54 14.00 6.15
N ALA A 174 3.85 14.26 5.02
CA ALA A 174 3.26 15.55 4.71
C ALA A 174 2.22 15.98 5.76
N HIS A 175 1.34 15.06 6.18
CA HIS A 175 0.37 15.37 7.25
C HIS A 175 1.06 15.57 8.59
N ALA A 176 2.00 14.72 8.97
CA ALA A 176 2.74 14.85 10.23
C ALA A 176 3.49 16.18 10.32
N ALA A 177 4.13 16.62 9.22
CA ALA A 177 4.80 17.91 9.14
C ALA A 177 3.84 19.08 9.34
N ARG A 178 2.61 19.02 8.77
CA ARG A 178 1.56 20.05 8.98
C ARG A 178 1.09 20.14 10.42
N PHE A 179 1.13 19.04 11.18
CA PHE A 179 0.87 19.03 12.63
C PHE A 179 2.09 19.46 13.45
N GLY A 180 3.18 19.91 12.81
CA GLY A 180 4.38 20.40 13.50
C GLY A 180 5.21 19.29 14.13
N MET A 181 5.09 18.03 13.68
CA MET A 181 5.91 16.92 14.19
C MET A 181 7.34 16.97 13.63
N ARG A 182 8.28 16.39 14.36
CA ARG A 182 9.66 16.15 13.89
C ARG A 182 9.68 14.82 13.13
N VAL A 183 9.60 14.89 11.82
CA VAL A 183 9.52 13.69 10.96
C VAL A 183 10.92 13.18 10.63
N THR A 184 11.19 11.93 10.98
CA THR A 184 12.35 11.16 10.51
C THR A 184 11.88 10.10 9.52
N GLY A 185 12.38 10.13 8.31
CA GLY A 185 12.11 9.11 7.30
C GLY A 185 13.22 8.06 7.25
N VAL A 186 12.85 6.80 7.02
CA VAL A 186 13.78 5.69 6.81
C VAL A 186 13.49 5.04 5.47
N ARG A 187 14.50 4.92 4.59
CA ARG A 187 14.38 4.23 3.30
C ARG A 187 15.72 3.68 2.82
N ALA A 188 15.68 2.71 1.90
CA ALA A 188 16.88 2.05 1.38
C ALA A 188 17.87 3.04 0.73
N ASN A 189 17.35 4.01 -0.03
CA ASN A 189 18.17 5.11 -0.59
C ASN A 189 17.84 6.41 0.15
N PRO A 190 18.69 6.90 1.06
CA PRO A 190 18.39 8.01 1.97
C PRO A 190 18.51 9.39 1.31
N ALA A 191 17.78 9.61 0.21
CA ALA A 191 17.67 10.95 -0.36
C ALA A 191 16.73 11.85 0.47
N PRO A 192 16.97 13.17 0.53
CA PRO A 192 16.09 14.12 1.23
C PRO A 192 14.62 14.01 0.82
N HIS A 193 13.72 14.33 1.74
CA HIS A 193 12.27 14.41 1.48
C HIS A 193 11.76 15.76 2.04
N PRO A 194 10.91 16.50 1.31
CA PRO A 194 10.51 17.86 1.69
C PRO A 194 9.82 17.93 3.06
N ASP A 195 9.08 16.90 3.44
CA ASP A 195 8.30 16.85 4.67
C ASP A 195 9.04 16.15 5.83
N CYS A 196 10.32 15.82 5.66
CA CYS A 196 11.13 15.17 6.69
C CYS A 196 12.25 16.10 7.16
N ALA A 197 12.36 16.30 8.47
CA ALA A 197 13.50 16.98 9.06
C ALA A 197 14.81 16.20 8.85
N ARG A 198 14.69 14.87 8.73
CA ARG A 198 15.82 13.97 8.54
C ARG A 198 15.39 12.74 7.74
N VAL A 199 16.25 12.27 6.84
CA VAL A 199 16.08 10.96 6.16
C VAL A 199 17.34 10.15 6.38
N VAL A 200 17.17 8.88 6.80
CA VAL A 200 18.28 7.96 7.07
C VAL A 200 18.13 6.66 6.27
N GLY A 201 19.23 5.95 6.09
CA GLY A 201 19.23 4.61 5.51
C GLY A 201 18.76 3.54 6.49
N THR A 202 18.33 2.39 5.97
CA THR A 202 17.87 1.25 6.80
C THR A 202 18.94 0.75 7.78
N GLY A 203 20.22 0.87 7.45
CA GLY A 203 21.33 0.54 8.38
C GLY A 203 21.45 1.46 9.58
N GLN A 204 20.76 2.61 9.59
CA GLN A 204 20.75 3.56 10.70
C GLN A 204 19.46 3.49 11.53
N LEU A 205 18.58 2.51 11.23
CA LEU A 205 17.26 2.37 11.87
C LEU A 205 17.37 2.28 13.39
N ASP A 206 18.23 1.43 13.91
CA ASP A 206 18.40 1.24 15.37
C ASP A 206 18.74 2.54 16.08
N GLY A 207 19.55 3.39 15.47
CA GLY A 207 19.96 4.67 16.04
C GLY A 207 18.88 5.75 16.11
N VAL A 208 17.73 5.54 15.43
CA VAL A 208 16.61 6.50 15.48
C VAL A 208 15.46 6.01 16.35
N LEU A 209 15.37 4.70 16.63
CA LEU A 209 14.26 4.12 17.38
C LEU A 209 14.16 4.63 18.81
N SER A 210 15.28 4.84 19.50
CA SER A 210 15.29 5.32 20.90
C SER A 210 14.72 6.73 21.09
N GLY A 211 14.64 7.52 20.02
CA GLY A 211 14.02 8.85 20.01
C GLY A 211 12.66 8.89 19.32
N THR A 212 12.05 7.75 19.01
CA THR A 212 10.81 7.62 18.24
C THR A 212 9.61 7.50 19.14
N GLU A 213 8.75 8.52 19.17
CA GLU A 213 7.50 8.47 19.93
C GLU A 213 6.36 7.80 19.14
N PHE A 214 6.38 7.93 17.82
CA PHE A 214 5.45 7.23 16.92
C PHE A 214 6.24 6.55 15.81
N LEU A 215 6.06 5.24 15.67
CA LEU A 215 6.67 4.45 14.60
C LEU A 215 5.61 4.08 13.58
N VAL A 216 5.81 4.45 12.32
CA VAL A 216 4.91 4.12 11.20
C VAL A 216 5.63 3.21 10.21
N LEU A 217 5.03 2.06 9.91
CA LEU A 217 5.51 1.10 8.91
C LEU A 217 4.68 1.27 7.64
N ALA A 218 5.32 1.72 6.55
CA ALA A 218 4.72 1.97 5.25
C ALA A 218 5.65 1.55 4.10
N CYS A 219 6.58 0.63 4.36
CA CYS A 219 7.50 0.09 3.35
C CYS A 219 6.96 -1.20 2.73
N PRO A 220 7.42 -1.59 1.52
CA PRO A 220 7.07 -2.86 0.93
C PRO A 220 7.71 -4.04 1.68
N LEU A 221 7.07 -5.21 1.59
CA LEU A 221 7.65 -6.46 2.07
C LEU A 221 8.67 -6.97 1.05
N THR A 222 9.88 -7.19 1.52
CA THR A 222 10.99 -7.78 0.77
C THR A 222 11.79 -8.69 1.71
N ALA A 223 12.73 -9.46 1.18
CA ALA A 223 13.64 -10.25 2.03
C ALA A 223 14.39 -9.38 3.08
N ALA A 224 14.70 -8.12 2.75
CA ALA A 224 15.39 -7.19 3.63
C ALA A 224 14.49 -6.49 4.66
N THR A 225 13.16 -6.49 4.44
CA THR A 225 12.19 -5.82 5.32
C THR A 225 11.32 -6.81 6.10
N ARG A 226 11.35 -8.10 5.79
CA ARG A 226 10.68 -9.14 6.59
C ARG A 226 11.21 -9.12 8.02
N ASN A 227 10.30 -9.06 8.99
CA ASN A 227 10.59 -8.93 10.42
C ASN A 227 11.54 -7.76 10.73
N LEU A 228 11.37 -6.65 9.99
CA LEU A 228 12.22 -5.48 10.13
C LEU A 228 12.15 -4.89 11.54
N ILE A 229 10.97 -4.92 12.15
CA ILE A 229 10.74 -4.54 13.54
C ILE A 229 10.53 -5.80 14.36
N ASP A 230 11.64 -6.43 14.67
CA ASP A 230 11.75 -7.60 15.53
C ASP A 230 11.63 -7.23 17.02
N ARG A 231 11.61 -8.25 17.91
CA ARG A 231 11.57 -8.07 19.37
C ARG A 231 12.65 -7.11 19.86
N ARG A 232 13.88 -7.28 19.38
CA ARG A 232 15.02 -6.45 19.77
C ARG A 232 14.80 -4.96 19.41
N ARG A 233 14.28 -4.69 18.22
CA ARG A 233 13.99 -3.31 17.78
C ARG A 233 12.80 -2.70 18.50
N LEU A 234 11.78 -3.52 18.83
CA LEU A 234 10.69 -3.08 19.71
C LEU A 234 11.20 -2.63 21.08
N GLU A 235 12.22 -3.29 21.61
CA GLU A 235 12.85 -2.94 22.90
C GLU A 235 13.65 -1.62 22.83
N LEU A 236 14.08 -1.19 21.65
CA LEU A 236 14.75 0.11 21.46
C LEU A 236 13.79 1.31 21.49
N LEU A 237 12.50 1.07 21.35
CA LEU A 237 11.51 2.14 21.41
C LEU A 237 11.36 2.63 22.87
N PRO A 238 11.17 3.94 23.06
CA PRO A 238 10.92 4.47 24.40
C PRO A 238 9.62 3.90 24.98
N PRO A 239 9.50 3.81 26.30
CA PRO A 239 8.22 3.56 26.95
C PRO A 239 7.18 4.56 26.43
N ASP A 240 5.94 4.12 26.29
CA ASP A 240 4.84 4.91 25.75
C ASP A 240 4.94 5.24 24.23
N ALA A 241 5.87 4.66 23.48
CA ALA A 241 5.84 4.76 22.02
C ALA A 241 4.56 4.12 21.45
N GLY A 242 4.04 4.70 20.36
CA GLY A 242 2.91 4.17 19.61
C GLY A 242 3.34 3.60 18.26
N ILE A 243 2.69 2.54 17.80
CA ILE A 243 3.03 1.86 16.54
C ILE A 243 1.85 1.89 15.58
N VAL A 244 2.11 2.19 14.30
CA VAL A 244 1.17 2.09 13.19
C VAL A 244 1.77 1.21 12.12
N ASN A 245 1.04 0.19 11.66
CA ASN A 245 1.46 -0.61 10.52
C ASN A 245 0.37 -0.60 9.44
N ILE A 246 0.67 0.01 8.29
CA ILE A 246 -0.15 0.03 7.08
C ILE A 246 0.62 -0.52 5.86
N GLY A 247 1.76 -1.16 6.09
CA GLY A 247 2.58 -1.77 5.05
C GLY A 247 2.22 -3.24 4.84
N ARG A 248 2.84 -4.14 5.60
CA ARG A 248 2.57 -5.58 5.61
C ARG A 248 2.72 -6.13 7.02
N GLY A 249 1.94 -7.16 7.36
CA GLY A 249 2.01 -7.80 8.67
C GLY A 249 3.41 -8.28 9.02
N GLU A 250 4.04 -8.94 8.06
CA GLU A 250 5.38 -9.54 8.20
C GLU A 250 6.54 -8.53 8.40
N LEU A 251 6.29 -7.23 8.35
CA LEU A 251 7.28 -6.21 8.72
C LEU A 251 7.56 -6.16 10.23
N LEU A 252 6.63 -6.66 11.04
CA LEU A 252 6.58 -6.52 12.49
C LEU A 252 6.45 -7.89 13.16
N ASP A 253 7.23 -8.14 14.19
CA ASP A 253 7.03 -9.26 15.11
C ASP A 253 5.76 -8.99 15.95
N GLN A 254 4.63 -9.56 15.50
CA GLN A 254 3.31 -9.32 16.10
C GLN A 254 3.21 -9.90 17.51
N ASP A 255 3.84 -11.03 17.77
CA ASP A 255 3.85 -11.65 19.11
C ASP A 255 4.66 -10.81 20.08
N ALA A 256 5.83 -10.32 19.67
CA ALA A 256 6.64 -9.40 20.47
C ALA A 256 5.92 -8.07 20.73
N LEU A 257 5.17 -7.55 19.74
CA LEU A 257 4.32 -6.38 19.94
C LEU A 257 3.24 -6.64 21.00
N CYS A 258 2.52 -7.76 20.90
CA CYS A 258 1.49 -8.13 21.87
C CYS A 258 2.08 -8.25 23.29
N ASP A 259 3.24 -8.89 23.44
CA ASP A 259 3.93 -9.00 24.75
C ASP A 259 4.23 -7.62 25.35
N ARG A 260 4.68 -6.67 24.53
CA ARG A 260 5.00 -5.31 24.99
C ARG A 260 3.75 -4.49 25.34
N LEU A 261 2.65 -4.70 24.63
CA LEU A 261 1.36 -4.08 24.95
C LEU A 261 0.76 -4.67 26.24
N ASP A 262 0.80 -6.00 26.39
CA ASP A 262 0.38 -6.70 27.61
C ASP A 262 1.19 -6.25 28.83
N GLY A 263 2.49 -6.02 28.63
CA GLY A 263 3.40 -5.50 29.67
C GLY A 263 3.30 -4.00 29.94
N GLY A 264 2.44 -3.26 29.23
CA GLY A 264 2.31 -1.79 29.37
C GLY A 264 3.55 -1.02 28.97
N GLN A 265 4.40 -1.58 28.11
CA GLN A 265 5.67 -1.01 27.66
C GLN A 265 5.56 -0.19 26.37
N LEU A 266 4.37 -0.12 25.79
CA LEU A 266 4.00 0.72 24.65
C LEU A 266 2.63 1.35 24.94
N SER A 267 2.39 2.55 24.41
CA SER A 267 1.12 3.26 24.63
C SER A 267 -0.04 2.61 23.88
N GLY A 268 0.23 2.00 22.75
CA GLY A 268 -0.76 1.35 21.91
C GLY A 268 -0.26 1.08 20.51
N ALA A 269 -1.09 0.40 19.72
CA ALA A 269 -0.85 0.20 18.31
C ALA A 269 -2.14 0.33 17.48
N VAL A 270 -1.98 0.70 16.21
CA VAL A 270 -3.03 0.68 15.17
C VAL A 270 -2.48 -0.11 14.00
N LEU A 271 -3.03 -1.27 13.75
CA LEU A 271 -2.59 -2.18 12.71
C LEU A 271 -3.69 -2.40 11.68
N ASP A 272 -3.35 -2.26 10.41
CA ASP A 272 -4.25 -2.53 9.28
C ASP A 272 -3.89 -3.84 8.56
N VAL A 273 -2.70 -4.37 8.84
CA VAL A 273 -2.13 -5.54 8.14
C VAL A 273 -1.55 -6.55 9.13
N PHE A 274 -1.64 -7.83 8.78
CA PHE A 274 -1.34 -8.95 9.68
C PHE A 274 -0.64 -10.11 8.95
N ASP A 275 -0.09 -11.03 9.73
CA ASP A 275 0.43 -12.31 9.28
C ASP A 275 0.00 -13.40 10.27
N PRO A 276 -0.92 -14.32 9.85
CA PRO A 276 -1.58 -14.40 8.55
C PRO A 276 -2.77 -13.42 8.38
N GLU A 277 -3.19 -13.21 7.14
CA GLU A 277 -4.45 -12.55 6.78
C GLU A 277 -5.36 -13.51 6.00
N PRO A 278 -6.65 -13.65 6.41
CA PRO A 278 -7.30 -13.04 7.59
C PRO A 278 -6.71 -13.55 8.90
N ILE A 279 -6.83 -12.73 9.96
CA ILE A 279 -6.44 -13.13 11.32
C ILE A 279 -7.32 -14.29 11.77
N PRO A 280 -6.76 -15.44 12.21
CA PRO A 280 -7.58 -16.58 12.69
C PRO A 280 -8.46 -16.23 13.90
N ASP A 281 -9.60 -16.90 14.00
CA ASP A 281 -10.42 -16.81 15.19
C ASP A 281 -9.63 -17.25 16.43
N GLY A 282 -9.81 -16.51 17.54
CA GLY A 282 -9.12 -16.79 18.80
C GLY A 282 -7.63 -16.36 18.82
N HIS A 283 -7.11 -15.75 17.75
CA HIS A 283 -5.75 -15.21 17.78
C HIS A 283 -5.61 -14.13 18.85
N ARG A 284 -4.45 -14.10 19.56
CA ARG A 284 -4.21 -13.18 20.69
C ARG A 284 -4.40 -11.71 20.34
N ILE A 285 -4.14 -11.31 19.09
CA ILE A 285 -4.33 -9.95 18.59
C ILE A 285 -5.73 -9.39 18.92
N TRP A 286 -6.78 -10.25 18.84
CA TRP A 286 -8.15 -9.81 19.12
C TRP A 286 -8.39 -9.38 20.58
N SER A 287 -7.61 -9.90 21.51
CA SER A 287 -7.72 -9.64 22.95
C SER A 287 -6.58 -8.79 23.51
N THR A 288 -5.52 -8.51 22.74
CA THR A 288 -4.39 -7.68 23.17
C THR A 288 -4.88 -6.27 23.53
N PRO A 289 -4.56 -5.77 24.75
CA PRO A 289 -4.98 -4.44 25.17
C PRO A 289 -4.29 -3.35 24.33
N ASN A 290 -4.92 -2.18 24.25
CA ASN A 290 -4.39 -0.99 23.59
C ASN A 290 -4.02 -1.19 22.11
N LEU A 291 -4.67 -2.16 21.46
CA LEU A 291 -4.51 -2.46 20.04
C LEU A 291 -5.83 -2.19 19.29
N ILE A 292 -5.74 -1.41 18.22
CA ILE A 292 -6.81 -1.22 17.25
C ILE A 292 -6.47 -2.02 15.99
N VAL A 293 -7.43 -2.84 15.55
CA VAL A 293 -7.36 -3.66 14.33
C VAL A 293 -8.24 -3.03 13.27
N SER A 294 -7.69 -2.84 12.08
CA SER A 294 -8.40 -2.52 10.84
C SER A 294 -8.17 -3.66 9.84
N PRO A 295 -9.19 -4.12 9.09
CA PRO A 295 -9.09 -5.33 8.28
C PRO A 295 -8.54 -5.07 6.87
N HIS A 296 -7.33 -4.49 6.77
CA HIS A 296 -6.61 -4.18 5.53
C HIS A 296 -7.41 -3.25 4.59
N THR A 297 -7.97 -2.17 5.16
CA THR A 297 -8.83 -1.19 4.46
C THR A 297 -8.35 0.26 4.65
N ALA A 298 -7.20 0.47 5.30
CA ALA A 298 -6.68 1.79 5.61
C ALA A 298 -6.45 2.69 4.38
N ALA A 299 -6.19 2.07 3.25
CA ALA A 299 -5.81 2.76 2.03
C ALA A 299 -6.95 2.85 1.00
N ASP A 300 -8.04 2.10 1.18
CA ASP A 300 -9.11 1.99 0.20
C ASP A 300 -10.17 3.08 0.37
N ASP A 301 -10.52 3.70 -0.76
CA ASP A 301 -11.66 4.60 -0.90
C ASP A 301 -12.47 4.17 -2.14
N PRO A 302 -13.54 3.42 -1.97
CA PRO A 302 -14.32 2.87 -3.08
C PRO A 302 -14.83 3.93 -4.06
N ALA A 303 -15.08 5.16 -3.60
CA ALA A 303 -15.59 6.23 -4.45
C ALA A 303 -14.53 6.73 -5.45
N THR A 304 -13.26 6.68 -5.09
CA THR A 304 -12.18 7.26 -5.91
C THR A 304 -11.23 6.21 -6.48
N TYR A 305 -11.24 4.99 -5.97
CA TYR A 305 -10.28 3.93 -6.33
C TYR A 305 -10.25 3.65 -7.83
N ASN A 306 -11.37 3.23 -8.42
CA ASN A 306 -11.42 2.88 -9.84
C ASN A 306 -11.18 4.07 -10.77
N PRO A 307 -11.79 5.26 -10.56
CA PRO A 307 -11.46 6.44 -11.36
C PRO A 307 -9.96 6.78 -11.35
N ARG A 308 -9.32 6.75 -10.19
CA ARG A 308 -7.87 7.03 -10.06
C ARG A 308 -7.01 5.93 -10.69
N SER A 309 -7.41 4.66 -10.54
CA SER A 309 -6.72 3.53 -11.19
C SER A 309 -6.70 3.68 -12.70
N LEU A 310 -7.83 4.09 -13.29
CA LEU A 310 -7.89 4.35 -14.73
C LEU A 310 -7.06 5.57 -15.14
N ASP A 311 -7.05 6.64 -14.35
CA ASP A 311 -6.21 7.82 -14.62
C ASP A 311 -4.71 7.43 -14.60
N ILE A 312 -4.28 6.63 -13.62
CA ILE A 312 -2.91 6.10 -13.52
C ILE A 312 -2.60 5.19 -14.71
N PHE A 313 -3.51 4.28 -15.07
CA PHE A 313 -3.32 3.41 -16.22
C PHE A 313 -3.13 4.23 -17.51
N LEU A 314 -3.98 5.23 -17.76
CA LEU A 314 -3.91 6.08 -18.94
C LEU A 314 -2.63 6.94 -18.98
N GLU A 315 -2.12 7.40 -17.83
CA GLU A 315 -0.82 8.06 -17.75
C GLU A 315 0.32 7.14 -18.17
N ASN A 316 0.31 5.90 -17.69
CA ASN A 316 1.30 4.87 -18.07
C ASN A 316 1.15 4.49 -19.55
N LEU A 317 -0.06 4.35 -20.07
CA LEU A 317 -0.33 4.08 -21.47
C LEU A 317 0.22 5.18 -22.37
N ARG A 318 0.02 6.44 -21.99
CA ARG A 318 0.60 7.59 -22.70
C ARG A 318 2.13 7.54 -22.68
N ALA A 319 2.73 7.31 -21.49
CA ALA A 319 4.18 7.20 -21.36
C ALA A 319 4.74 6.06 -22.23
N TRP A 320 4.04 4.91 -22.27
CA TRP A 320 4.42 3.77 -23.10
C TRP A 320 4.40 4.11 -24.59
N ARG A 321 3.34 4.79 -25.05
CA ARG A 321 3.21 5.22 -26.47
C ARG A 321 4.26 6.24 -26.88
N GLU A 322 4.67 7.12 -25.96
CA GLU A 322 5.70 8.15 -26.16
C GLU A 322 7.12 7.62 -25.91
N GLY A 323 7.28 6.37 -25.50
CA GLY A 323 8.57 5.76 -25.18
C GLY A 323 9.27 6.35 -23.98
N ARG A 324 8.51 6.95 -23.12
CA ARG A 324 8.99 7.43 -21.84
C ARG A 324 9.02 6.31 -20.81
N PRO A 325 9.83 6.43 -19.76
CA PRO A 325 9.76 5.51 -18.62
C PRO A 325 8.34 5.47 -18.03
N LEU A 326 7.86 4.26 -17.74
CA LEU A 326 6.55 4.06 -17.15
C LEU A 326 6.60 4.38 -15.65
N PRO A 327 5.78 5.31 -15.15
CA PRO A 327 5.76 5.69 -13.73
C PRO A 327 5.50 4.51 -12.79
N ASN A 328 4.64 3.58 -13.22
CA ASN A 328 4.18 2.46 -12.40
C ASN A 328 4.74 1.10 -12.84
N ARG A 329 5.83 1.08 -13.61
CA ARG A 329 6.49 -0.19 -13.94
C ARG A 329 6.91 -0.90 -12.66
N PHE A 330 6.49 -2.16 -12.54
CA PHE A 330 6.87 -3.01 -11.43
C PHE A 330 8.17 -3.76 -11.78
N ASP A 331 9.14 -3.69 -10.88
CA ASP A 331 10.39 -4.44 -11.00
C ASP A 331 10.25 -5.79 -10.30
N THR A 332 10.03 -6.85 -11.08
CA THR A 332 9.84 -8.22 -10.56
C THR A 332 11.06 -8.77 -9.82
N ALA A 333 12.27 -8.23 -10.10
CA ALA A 333 13.48 -8.65 -9.42
C ALA A 333 13.62 -8.00 -8.03
N ARG A 334 13.07 -6.79 -7.87
CA ARG A 334 13.09 -6.06 -6.59
C ARG A 334 11.84 -6.33 -5.76
N GLY A 335 10.72 -6.71 -6.39
CA GLY A 335 9.43 -6.93 -5.74
C GLY A 335 8.64 -5.63 -5.45
N TYR A 336 9.01 -4.51 -6.11
CA TYR A 336 8.30 -3.23 -5.96
C TYR A 336 8.56 -2.26 -7.12
#